data_44563435f4a48bcca6ba470e2c697386
#
_entry.id   44563435f4a48bcca6ba470e2c697386
#
_cell.length_a   1.000
_cell.length_b   1.000
_cell.length_c   1.000
_cell.angle_alpha   90.00
_cell.angle_beta   90.00
_cell.angle_gamma   90.00
#
_symmetry.space_group_name_H-M   'P 1'
#
loop_
_entity.id
_entity.type
_entity.pdbx_description
1 polymer ?
#
loop_
_entity_poly.entity_id
_entity_poly.type
_entity_poly.pdbx_seq_one_letter_code
_entity_poly.pdbx_strand_id
1 'polypeptide(L)'
;MGLDPNKWGPKGWFFLHSIALNYPDNPTNGDKQNYKMFFESLKNVLPCEFCSKHFKKNFDKYYLNDEILNTKKNLVNWLIEMHNEVNRLDNKKIYKYREVIDLYKNIYTPNNNTNIFMFIIYNFF
;
A
#
# COMPACT_ATOMS: atom_id res chain seq x y z
N MET A 1 2.43 12.05 20.44
CA MET A 1 1.38 11.06 20.68
C MET A 1 0.71 10.70 19.38
N GLY A 2 0.29 9.48 19.21
CA GLY A 2 -0.34 9.03 17.97
C GLY A 2 -1.42 8.00 18.24
N LEU A 3 -2.17 7.67 17.19
CA LEU A 3 -3.21 6.66 17.23
C LEU A 3 -2.59 5.28 17.01
N ASP A 4 -3.13 4.27 17.70
CA ASP A 4 -2.61 2.90 17.65
C ASP A 4 -2.68 2.35 16.21
N PRO A 5 -1.53 2.05 15.56
CA PRO A 5 -1.51 1.53 14.20
C PRO A 5 -2.16 0.16 14.06
N ASN A 6 -2.31 -0.62 15.13
CA ASN A 6 -3.04 -1.88 15.08
C ASN A 6 -4.54 -1.67 14.81
N LYS A 7 -5.05 -0.47 15.09
CA LYS A 7 -6.45 -0.11 14.85
C LYS A 7 -6.68 0.40 13.43
N TRP A 8 -5.90 1.40 13.00
CA TRP A 8 -6.10 2.01 11.67
C TRP A 8 -5.28 1.35 10.56
N GLY A 9 -4.19 0.68 10.91
CA GLY A 9 -3.24 0.15 9.92
C GLY A 9 -3.85 -0.78 8.88
N PRO A 10 -4.58 -1.84 9.28
CA PRO A 10 -5.20 -2.74 8.31
C PRO A 10 -6.12 -2.03 7.32
N LYS A 11 -6.94 -1.12 7.80
CA LYS A 11 -7.85 -0.32 6.97
C LYS A 11 -7.09 0.65 6.07
N GLY A 12 -6.04 1.26 6.61
CA GLY A 12 -5.17 2.16 5.86
C GLY A 12 -4.47 1.46 4.72
N TRP A 13 -3.86 0.30 4.97
CA TRP A 13 -3.21 -0.49 3.93
C TRP A 13 -4.17 -0.93 2.84
N PHE A 14 -5.37 -1.36 3.23
CA PHE A 14 -6.40 -1.72 2.26
C PHE A 14 -6.71 -0.56 1.32
N PHE A 15 -6.89 0.63 1.87
CA PHE A 15 -7.17 1.83 1.09
C PHE A 15 -6.00 2.20 0.17
N LEU A 16 -4.78 2.17 0.69
CA LEU A 16 -3.58 2.51 -0.10
C LEU A 16 -3.37 1.55 -1.26
N HIS A 17 -3.51 0.24 -1.02
CA HIS A 17 -3.39 -0.74 -2.11
C HIS A 17 -4.50 -0.57 -3.15
N SER A 18 -5.71 -0.24 -2.73
CA SER A 18 -6.82 0.04 -3.65
C SER A 18 -6.53 1.26 -4.51
N ILE A 19 -5.93 2.32 -3.94
CA ILE A 19 -5.49 3.50 -4.70
C ILE A 19 -4.46 3.10 -5.75
N ALA A 20 -3.45 2.30 -5.38
CA ALA A 20 -2.41 1.87 -6.33
C ALA A 20 -2.99 0.99 -7.45
N LEU A 21 -3.93 0.11 -7.11
CA LEU A 21 -4.58 -0.75 -8.10
C LEU A 21 -5.46 0.04 -9.09
N ASN A 22 -5.89 1.23 -8.71
CA ASN A 22 -6.67 2.11 -9.58
C ASN A 22 -5.79 2.98 -10.49
N TYR A 23 -4.47 2.89 -10.39
CA TYR A 23 -3.55 3.66 -11.23
C TYR A 23 -3.73 3.26 -12.70
N PRO A 24 -3.78 4.23 -13.64
CA PRO A 24 -3.95 3.89 -15.07
C PRO A 24 -2.74 3.14 -15.63
N ASP A 25 -2.99 2.27 -16.61
CA ASP A 25 -1.92 1.52 -17.28
C ASP A 25 -1.02 2.44 -18.13
N ASN A 26 -1.61 3.50 -18.69
CA ASN A 26 -0.90 4.53 -19.46
C ASN A 26 -1.07 5.89 -18.76
N PRO A 27 -0.35 6.12 -17.66
CA PRO A 27 -0.54 7.34 -16.88
C PRO A 27 -0.09 8.59 -17.63
N THR A 28 -0.86 9.66 -17.46
CA THR A 28 -0.46 11.00 -17.92
C THR A 28 0.57 11.58 -16.94
N ASN A 29 1.21 12.69 -17.33
CA ASN A 29 2.08 13.44 -16.41
C ASN A 29 1.33 13.92 -15.17
N GLY A 30 0.06 14.32 -15.35
CA GLY A 30 -0.80 14.72 -14.23
C GLY A 30 -1.07 13.55 -13.27
N ASP A 31 -1.34 12.35 -13.82
CA ASP A 31 -1.52 11.15 -13.00
C ASP A 31 -0.28 10.85 -12.16
N LYS A 32 0.88 10.86 -12.80
CA LYS A 32 2.17 10.61 -12.12
C LYS A 32 2.39 11.61 -10.98
N GLN A 33 2.17 12.88 -11.26
CA GLN A 33 2.36 13.94 -10.27
C GLN A 33 1.40 13.79 -9.08
N ASN A 34 0.13 13.55 -9.35
CA ASN A 34 -0.89 13.42 -8.31
C ASN A 34 -0.62 12.22 -7.40
N TYR A 35 -0.28 11.07 -7.97
CA TYR A 35 -0.01 9.88 -7.17
C TYR A 35 1.29 10.02 -6.38
N LYS A 36 2.32 10.61 -6.99
CA LYS A 36 3.58 10.89 -6.28
C LYS A 36 3.35 11.81 -5.09
N MET A 37 2.64 12.91 -5.29
CA MET A 37 2.33 13.86 -4.22
C MET A 37 1.54 13.20 -3.08
N PHE A 38 0.57 12.38 -3.43
CA PHE A 38 -0.24 11.67 -2.44
C PHE A 38 0.63 10.77 -1.56
N PHE A 39 1.41 9.87 -2.17
CA PHE A 39 2.24 8.94 -1.41
C PHE A 39 3.35 9.65 -0.65
N GLU A 40 3.94 10.68 -1.22
CA GLU A 40 4.95 11.49 -0.53
C GLU A 40 4.39 12.18 0.71
N SER A 41 3.16 12.65 0.65
CA SER A 41 2.52 13.33 1.79
C SER A 41 2.34 12.44 3.01
N LEU A 42 2.27 11.12 2.81
CA LEU A 42 2.10 10.18 3.92
C LEU A 42 3.25 10.23 4.93
N LYS A 43 4.44 10.66 4.50
CA LYS A 43 5.59 10.86 5.39
C LYS A 43 5.27 11.81 6.57
N ASN A 44 4.32 12.70 6.36
CA ASN A 44 4.03 13.79 7.30
C ASN A 44 2.63 13.72 7.93
N VAL A 45 1.76 12.81 7.46
CA VAL A 45 0.36 12.81 7.87
C VAL A 45 -0.13 11.48 8.47
N LEU A 46 0.71 10.45 8.52
CA LEU A 46 0.30 9.21 9.17
C LEU A 46 -0.03 9.49 10.65
N PRO A 47 -1.12 8.90 11.17
CA PRO A 47 -1.59 9.22 12.52
C PRO A 47 -0.79 8.53 13.64
N CYS A 48 0.52 8.44 13.47
CA CYS A 48 1.45 7.83 14.40
C CYS A 48 2.85 8.35 14.06
N GLU A 49 3.52 9.04 14.99
CA GLU A 49 4.84 9.63 14.75
C GLU A 49 5.90 8.59 14.37
N PHE A 50 5.93 7.47 15.09
CA PHE A 50 6.83 6.35 14.79
C PHE A 50 6.58 5.81 13.39
N CYS A 51 5.31 5.68 12.99
CA CYS A 51 4.92 5.19 11.66
C CYS A 51 5.38 6.15 10.57
N SER A 52 5.24 7.46 10.79
CA SER A 52 5.69 8.48 9.84
C SER A 52 7.20 8.43 9.64
N LYS A 53 7.96 8.34 10.71
CA LYS A 53 9.44 8.22 10.64
C LYS A 53 9.86 6.97 9.89
N HIS A 54 9.21 5.85 10.16
CA HIS A 54 9.48 4.59 9.48
C HIS A 54 9.12 4.66 8.00
N PHE A 55 7.97 5.23 7.67
CA PHE A 55 7.55 5.41 6.30
C PHE A 55 8.55 6.29 5.54
N LYS A 56 9.01 7.37 6.15
CA LYS A 56 10.02 8.26 5.55
C LYS A 56 11.31 7.51 5.24
N LYS A 57 11.79 6.70 6.19
CA LYS A 57 12.99 5.88 6.00
C LYS A 57 12.81 4.89 4.85
N ASN A 58 11.66 4.22 4.79
CA ASN A 58 11.36 3.26 3.73
C ASN A 58 11.18 3.96 2.38
N PHE A 59 10.59 5.16 2.37
CA PHE A 59 10.44 5.97 1.15
C PHE A 59 11.80 6.38 0.60
N ASP A 60 12.76 6.71 1.45
CA ASP A 60 14.13 7.04 1.03
C ASP A 60 14.82 5.80 0.44
N LYS A 61 14.57 4.61 1.00
CA LYS A 61 15.13 3.35 0.49
C LYS A 61 14.51 2.94 -0.84
N TYR A 62 13.21 3.11 -0.98
CA TYR A 62 12.42 2.76 -2.18
C TYR A 62 11.83 4.02 -2.80
N TYR A 63 12.70 4.92 -3.25
CA TYR A 63 12.26 6.22 -3.78
C TYR A 63 11.29 6.04 -4.95
N LEU A 64 10.16 6.76 -4.88
CA LEU A 64 9.12 6.70 -5.90
C LEU A 64 9.53 7.56 -7.11
N ASN A 65 10.28 6.95 -8.01
CA ASN A 65 10.84 7.60 -9.20
C ASN A 65 9.92 7.48 -10.41
N ASP A 66 10.30 8.12 -11.51
CA ASP A 66 9.52 8.12 -12.74
C ASP A 66 9.35 6.73 -13.35
N GLU A 67 10.35 5.86 -13.24
CA GLU A 67 10.26 4.49 -13.74
C GLU A 67 9.16 3.71 -13.04
N ILE A 68 9.08 3.83 -11.71
CA ILE A 68 8.02 3.19 -10.93
C ILE A 68 6.66 3.75 -11.33
N LEU A 69 6.56 5.05 -11.59
CA LEU A 69 5.31 5.71 -11.95
C LEU A 69 4.90 5.47 -13.42
N ASN A 70 5.70 4.79 -14.22
CA ASN A 70 5.36 4.54 -15.63
C ASN A 70 4.27 3.50 -15.84
N THR A 71 4.06 2.58 -14.91
CA THR A 71 3.03 1.54 -15.06
C THR A 71 2.32 1.26 -13.74
N LYS A 72 1.07 0.80 -13.85
CA LYS A 72 0.30 0.31 -12.69
C LYS A 72 1.07 -0.79 -11.95
N LYS A 73 1.61 -1.76 -12.69
CA LYS A 73 2.33 -2.90 -12.10
C LYS A 73 3.49 -2.43 -11.24
N ASN A 74 4.27 -1.48 -11.73
CA ASN A 74 5.42 -0.96 -10.99
C ASN A 74 4.98 -0.23 -9.72
N LEU A 75 3.94 0.59 -9.79
CA LEU A 75 3.43 1.32 -8.62
C LEU A 75 2.86 0.36 -7.58
N VAL A 76 2.06 -0.61 -8.02
CA VAL A 76 1.49 -1.64 -7.13
C VAL A 76 2.62 -2.41 -6.42
N ASN A 77 3.63 -2.83 -7.17
CA ASN A 77 4.75 -3.56 -6.61
C ASN A 77 5.56 -2.71 -5.63
N TRP A 78 5.76 -1.43 -5.94
CA TRP A 78 6.43 -0.49 -5.04
C TRP A 78 5.71 -0.41 -3.70
N LEU A 79 4.39 -0.29 -3.72
CA LEU A 79 3.61 -0.20 -2.48
C LEU A 79 3.66 -1.51 -1.68
N ILE A 80 3.65 -2.65 -2.37
CA ILE A 80 3.82 -3.96 -1.72
C ILE A 80 5.16 -4.02 -1.00
N GLU A 81 6.25 -3.53 -1.62
CA GLU A 81 7.56 -3.51 -0.97
C GLU A 81 7.59 -2.59 0.25
N MET A 82 6.93 -1.43 0.16
CA MET A 82 6.76 -0.52 1.31
C MET A 82 6.01 -1.22 2.46
N HIS A 83 4.95 -1.94 2.14
CA HIS A 83 4.17 -2.70 3.11
C HIS A 83 4.99 -3.85 3.69
N ASN A 84 5.76 -4.54 2.87
CA ASN A 84 6.64 -5.62 3.31
C ASN A 84 7.69 -5.14 4.32
N GLU A 85 8.20 -3.91 4.18
CA GLU A 85 9.13 -3.37 5.17
C GLU A 85 8.48 -3.25 6.55
N VAL A 86 7.22 -2.83 6.59
CA VAL A 86 6.46 -2.79 7.84
C VAL A 86 6.23 -4.21 8.37
N ASN A 87 5.89 -5.14 7.49
CA ASN A 87 5.69 -6.55 7.87
C ASN A 87 6.98 -7.17 8.43
N ARG A 88 8.15 -6.87 7.87
CA ARG A 88 9.44 -7.32 8.40
C ARG A 88 9.67 -6.82 9.81
N LEU A 89 9.40 -5.55 10.04
CA LEU A 89 9.56 -4.94 11.36
C LEU A 89 8.68 -5.62 12.41
N ASP A 90 7.47 -5.99 12.02
CA ASP A 90 6.46 -6.61 12.90
C ASP A 90 6.53 -8.15 12.91
N ASN A 91 7.53 -8.74 12.27
CA ASN A 91 7.69 -10.20 12.13
C ASN A 91 6.47 -10.88 11.49
N LYS A 92 5.83 -10.18 10.55
CA LYS A 92 4.71 -10.71 9.77
C LYS A 92 5.19 -11.29 8.45
N LYS A 93 4.30 -12.05 7.78
CA LYS A 93 4.57 -12.64 6.48
C LYS A 93 4.92 -11.58 5.44
N ILE A 94 5.89 -11.90 4.56
CA ILE A 94 6.27 -11.08 3.41
C ILE A 94 5.51 -11.61 2.19
N TYR A 95 4.86 -10.70 1.48
CA TYR A 95 3.97 -11.04 0.36
C TYR A 95 4.64 -10.77 -0.97
N LYS A 96 4.37 -11.67 -1.94
CA LYS A 96 4.79 -11.50 -3.33
C LYS A 96 3.71 -10.78 -4.12
N TYR A 97 4.10 -10.10 -5.20
CA TYR A 97 3.19 -9.38 -6.07
C TYR A 97 1.97 -10.24 -6.46
N ARG A 98 2.21 -11.47 -6.94
CA ARG A 98 1.13 -12.35 -7.40
C ARG A 98 0.14 -12.68 -6.27
N GLU A 99 0.63 -12.92 -5.07
CA GLU A 99 -0.23 -13.20 -3.91
C GLU A 99 -1.17 -12.03 -3.64
N VAL A 100 -0.64 -10.81 -3.66
CA VAL A 100 -1.44 -9.61 -3.40
C VAL A 100 -2.47 -9.37 -4.50
N ILE A 101 -2.08 -9.53 -5.78
CA ILE A 101 -3.01 -9.39 -6.89
C ILE A 101 -4.16 -10.39 -6.78
N ASP A 102 -3.88 -11.64 -6.45
CA ASP A 102 -4.91 -12.66 -6.29
C ASP A 102 -5.86 -12.33 -5.13
N LEU A 103 -5.31 -11.84 -4.00
CA LEU A 103 -6.11 -11.39 -2.87
C LEU A 103 -7.11 -10.29 -3.27
N TYR A 104 -6.63 -9.26 -3.96
CA TYR A 104 -7.47 -8.12 -4.33
C TYR A 104 -8.46 -8.47 -5.43
N LYS A 105 -8.11 -9.37 -6.34
CA LYS A 105 -9.08 -9.91 -7.31
C LYS A 105 -10.25 -10.57 -6.59
N ASN A 106 -9.96 -11.38 -5.58
CA ASN A 106 -11.00 -12.04 -4.80
C ASN A 106 -11.88 -11.04 -4.04
N ILE A 107 -11.26 -10.02 -3.43
CA ILE A 107 -11.97 -8.98 -2.69
C ILE A 107 -12.94 -8.22 -3.61
N TYR A 108 -12.48 -7.82 -4.78
CA TYR A 108 -13.25 -6.99 -5.69
C TYR A 108 -14.10 -7.76 -6.71
N THR A 109 -14.12 -9.10 -6.64
CA THR A 109 -15.00 -9.92 -7.49
C THR A 109 -16.44 -9.83 -6.99
N PRO A 110 -17.42 -9.58 -7.88
CA PRO A 110 -18.82 -9.32 -7.47
C PRO A 110 -19.49 -10.37 -6.59
N ASN A 111 -19.07 -11.62 -6.68
CA ASN A 111 -19.67 -12.73 -5.93
C ASN A 111 -18.88 -13.11 -4.67
N ASN A 112 -17.98 -12.23 -4.23
CA ASN A 112 -17.13 -12.55 -3.08
C ASN A 112 -17.91 -12.47 -1.76
N ASN A 113 -17.57 -13.38 -0.83
CA ASN A 113 -18.23 -13.50 0.45
C ASN A 113 -17.61 -12.52 1.47
N THR A 114 -18.46 -11.86 2.26
CA THR A 114 -18.04 -10.91 3.29
C THR A 114 -17.08 -11.55 4.31
N ASN A 115 -17.30 -12.81 4.66
CA ASN A 115 -16.43 -13.52 5.62
C ASN A 115 -15.01 -13.72 5.06
N ILE A 116 -14.90 -14.02 3.77
CA ILE A 116 -13.60 -14.13 3.09
C ILE A 116 -12.91 -12.77 3.10
N PHE A 117 -13.63 -11.70 2.81
CA PHE A 117 -13.13 -10.34 2.84
C PHE A 117 -12.53 -9.98 4.21
N MET A 118 -13.27 -10.23 5.28
CA MET A 118 -12.80 -9.96 6.64
C MET A 118 -11.60 -10.81 7.01
N PHE A 119 -11.60 -12.09 6.63
CA PHE A 119 -10.47 -12.99 6.87
C PHE A 119 -9.20 -12.47 6.20
N ILE A 120 -9.30 -12.05 4.94
CA ILE A 120 -8.15 -11.52 4.17
C ILE A 120 -7.61 -10.26 4.83
N ILE A 121 -8.48 -9.33 5.23
CA ILE A 121 -8.06 -8.10 5.91
C ILE A 121 -7.27 -8.43 7.18
N TYR A 122 -7.79 -9.31 8.01
CA TYR A 122 -7.13 -9.67 9.27
C TYR A 122 -5.79 -10.37 9.06
N ASN A 123 -5.66 -11.17 8.02
CA ASN A 123 -4.45 -11.97 7.81
C ASN A 123 -3.40 -11.28 6.94
N PHE A 124 -3.81 -10.37 6.04
CA PHE A 124 -2.86 -9.63 5.19
C PHE A 124 -2.36 -8.36 5.88
N PHE A 125 -3.25 -7.62 6.53
CA PHE A 125 -2.91 -6.35 7.14
C PHE A 125 -2.66 -6.49 8.64
#